data_f1540124263ab6bec93bddb4806ae7c9
#
_entry.id   f1540124263ab6bec93bddb4806ae7c9
#
_cell.length_a   1.000
_cell.length_b   1.000
_cell.length_c   1.000
_cell.angle_alpha   90.00
_cell.angle_beta   90.00
_cell.angle_gamma   90.00
#
_symmetry.space_group_name_H-M   'P 1'
#
loop_
_entity.id
_entity.type
_entity.pdbx_description
1 polymer ?
#
loop_
_entity_poly.entity_id
_entity_poly.type
_entity_poly.pdbx_seq_one_letter_code
_entity_poly.pdbx_strand_id
1 'polypeptide(L)'
;MSKFINAAAVTLLATSAIADGHASSGSVDAGEQQFKRQCVACHIVANTQGEVLAGRNARVGPNLYGLANRQLGAVENYRYGDAIVEAGETGQVWTEEAFVAYVQDPTGWLREALDNNRARGKMAYRMRDAQDAIDIYSYLATLGVASETAGTGLN
;
A
#
# COMPACT_ATOMS: atom_id res chain seq x y z
N MET A 1 68.72 20.15 -10.91
CA MET A 1 67.92 18.90 -10.94
C MET A 1 66.65 19.12 -10.11
N SER A 2 65.58 19.61 -10.76
CA SER A 2 64.32 19.89 -10.09
C SER A 2 63.36 18.74 -10.34
N LYS A 3 62.87 18.09 -9.27
CA LYS A 3 61.83 17.04 -9.34
C LYS A 3 60.49 17.68 -9.13
N PHE A 4 59.63 17.66 -10.17
CA PHE A 4 58.24 18.04 -10.06
C PHE A 4 57.43 16.84 -9.59
N ILE A 5 56.77 16.98 -8.45
CA ILE A 5 55.82 15.98 -7.89
C ILE A 5 54.44 16.41 -8.37
N ASN A 6 53.85 15.63 -9.29
CA ASN A 6 52.45 15.77 -9.68
C ASN A 6 51.56 15.13 -8.63
N ALA A 7 50.79 15.93 -7.92
CA ALA A 7 49.72 15.45 -7.06
C ALA A 7 48.45 15.28 -7.89
N ALA A 8 48.04 14.05 -8.12
CA ALA A 8 46.75 13.75 -8.75
C ALA A 8 45.63 13.86 -7.68
N ALA A 9 44.76 14.83 -7.84
CA ALA A 9 43.55 14.95 -7.02
C ALA A 9 42.50 13.94 -7.49
N VAL A 10 42.22 12.94 -6.64
CA VAL A 10 41.11 12.00 -6.86
C VAL A 10 39.85 12.65 -6.35
N THR A 11 38.95 13.04 -7.23
CA THR A 11 37.64 13.58 -6.91
C THR A 11 36.71 12.39 -6.69
N LEU A 12 36.33 12.10 -5.44
CA LEU A 12 35.26 11.15 -5.14
C LEU A 12 33.90 11.77 -5.49
N LEU A 13 33.27 11.26 -6.54
CA LEU A 13 31.87 11.51 -6.83
C LEU A 13 31.01 10.68 -5.86
N ALA A 14 30.41 11.35 -4.89
CA ALA A 14 29.40 10.75 -4.05
C ALA A 14 28.09 10.58 -4.88
N THR A 15 27.80 9.37 -5.32
CA THR A 15 26.51 9.03 -5.89
C THR A 15 25.49 8.97 -4.75
N SER A 16 24.60 9.96 -4.67
CA SER A 16 23.43 9.91 -3.82
C SER A 16 22.50 8.81 -4.35
N ALA A 17 22.39 7.71 -3.64
CA ALA A 17 21.33 6.73 -3.88
C ALA A 17 19.99 7.40 -3.56
N ILE A 18 19.23 7.71 -4.60
CA ILE A 18 17.84 8.10 -4.45
C ILE A 18 17.13 6.80 -4.06
N ALA A 19 16.67 6.73 -2.82
CA ALA A 19 15.72 5.69 -2.42
C ALA A 19 14.43 5.95 -3.20
N ASP A 20 14.17 5.15 -4.22
CA ASP A 20 12.88 5.08 -4.89
C ASP A 20 11.84 4.53 -3.89
N GLY A 21 11.42 5.39 -2.96
CA GLY A 21 10.14 5.23 -2.32
C GLY A 21 9.10 5.36 -3.43
N HIS A 22 8.38 4.30 -3.74
CA HIS A 22 7.29 4.31 -4.70
C HIS A 22 6.29 5.38 -4.27
N ALA A 23 6.47 6.60 -4.79
CA ALA A 23 5.52 7.68 -4.58
C ALA A 23 4.23 7.27 -5.30
N SER A 24 3.15 7.15 -4.55
CA SER A 24 1.82 6.93 -5.12
C SER A 24 1.50 8.06 -6.10
N SER A 25 0.85 7.71 -7.22
CA SER A 25 0.68 8.62 -8.36
C SER A 25 -0.56 9.51 -8.26
N GLY A 26 -1.44 9.26 -7.29
CA GLY A 26 -2.73 9.94 -7.14
C GLY A 26 -2.74 11.13 -6.18
N SER A 27 -3.90 11.78 -6.11
CA SER A 27 -4.19 12.89 -5.19
C SER A 27 -4.66 12.36 -3.84
N VAL A 28 -3.94 12.69 -2.77
CA VAL A 28 -4.31 12.32 -1.38
C VAL A 28 -5.66 12.92 -0.98
N ASP A 29 -5.91 14.19 -1.30
CA ASP A 29 -7.16 14.89 -0.94
C ASP A 29 -8.37 14.31 -1.69
N ALA A 30 -8.23 14.01 -2.97
CA ALA A 30 -9.27 13.33 -3.73
C ALA A 30 -9.50 11.92 -3.20
N GLY A 31 -8.44 11.19 -2.87
CA GLY A 31 -8.48 9.86 -2.29
C GLY A 31 -9.22 9.81 -0.95
N GLU A 32 -9.00 10.78 -0.07
CA GLU A 32 -9.76 10.90 1.18
C GLU A 32 -11.26 11.04 0.92
N GLN A 33 -11.64 11.89 -0.02
CA GLN A 33 -13.05 12.09 -0.37
C GLN A 33 -13.67 10.82 -0.96
N GLN A 34 -12.96 10.15 -1.87
CA GLN A 34 -13.42 8.90 -2.47
C GLN A 34 -13.51 7.77 -1.43
N PHE A 35 -12.52 7.64 -0.55
CA PHE A 35 -12.55 6.68 0.55
C PHE A 35 -13.80 6.87 1.42
N LYS A 36 -14.12 8.10 1.81
CA LYS A 36 -15.31 8.42 2.60
C LYS A 36 -16.61 8.04 1.90
N ARG A 37 -16.67 8.13 0.58
CA ARG A 37 -17.87 7.80 -0.20
C ARG A 37 -18.00 6.32 -0.49
N GLN A 38 -16.90 5.62 -0.76
CA GLN A 38 -16.93 4.31 -1.40
C GLN A 38 -16.46 3.16 -0.48
N CYS A 39 -15.66 3.44 0.56
CA CYS A 39 -14.98 2.41 1.34
C CYS A 39 -15.50 2.26 2.77
N VAL A 40 -15.94 3.35 3.40
CA VAL A 40 -16.25 3.41 4.85
C VAL A 40 -17.46 2.57 5.27
N ALA A 41 -18.29 2.13 4.33
CA ALA A 41 -19.40 1.20 4.62
C ALA A 41 -18.90 -0.18 5.08
N CYS A 42 -17.71 -0.59 4.61
CA CYS A 42 -17.13 -1.90 4.86
C CYS A 42 -15.79 -1.85 5.59
N HIS A 43 -15.00 -0.81 5.40
CA HIS A 43 -13.63 -0.70 5.89
C HIS A 43 -13.43 0.39 6.93
N ILE A 44 -12.42 0.19 7.76
CA ILE A 44 -11.90 1.13 8.74
C ILE A 44 -10.39 1.31 8.48
N VAL A 45 -9.86 2.47 8.86
CA VAL A 45 -8.43 2.69 9.03
C VAL A 45 -8.21 3.03 10.49
N ALA A 46 -7.70 2.09 11.25
CA ALA A 46 -7.38 2.25 12.66
C ALA A 46 -5.92 1.87 12.91
N ASN A 47 -5.19 2.74 13.60
CA ASN A 47 -3.79 2.52 13.92
C ASN A 47 -3.58 1.40 14.96
N THR A 48 -2.33 1.11 15.30
CA THR A 48 -1.95 0.07 16.26
C THR A 48 -2.40 0.35 17.69
N GLN A 49 -2.74 1.60 18.03
CA GLN A 49 -3.29 2.01 19.32
C GLN A 49 -4.83 1.90 19.35
N GLY A 50 -5.46 1.52 18.22
CA GLY A 50 -6.91 1.41 18.09
C GLY A 50 -7.62 2.74 17.79
N GLU A 51 -6.86 3.81 17.53
CA GLU A 51 -7.42 5.08 17.10
C GLU A 51 -7.91 4.99 15.65
N VAL A 52 -9.15 5.45 15.42
CA VAL A 52 -9.77 5.46 14.10
C VAL A 52 -9.35 6.72 13.35
N LEU A 53 -8.50 6.54 12.34
CA LEU A 53 -8.01 7.63 11.49
C LEU A 53 -9.00 7.94 10.35
N ALA A 54 -9.67 6.92 9.83
CA ALA A 54 -10.68 7.06 8.79
C ALA A 54 -11.73 5.94 8.85
N GLY A 55 -12.93 6.24 8.34
CA GLY A 55 -14.06 5.33 8.38
C GLY A 55 -14.85 5.42 9.69
N ARG A 56 -15.67 4.39 9.92
CA ARG A 56 -16.49 4.24 11.13
C ARG A 56 -16.20 2.87 11.73
N ASN A 57 -17.04 2.35 12.60
CA ASN A 57 -16.86 1.02 13.20
C ASN A 57 -17.22 -0.15 12.23
N ALA A 58 -16.93 0.01 10.93
CA ALA A 58 -17.18 -1.04 9.96
C ALA A 58 -16.23 -2.23 10.17
N ARG A 59 -16.77 -3.46 10.09
CA ARG A 59 -16.03 -4.72 10.29
C ARG A 59 -16.30 -5.74 9.18
N VAL A 60 -16.90 -5.30 8.08
CA VAL A 60 -17.22 -6.17 6.93
C VAL A 60 -15.95 -6.46 6.15
N GLY A 61 -15.10 -5.45 5.93
CA GLY A 61 -13.78 -5.56 5.33
C GLY A 61 -12.66 -5.49 6.37
N PRO A 62 -11.41 -5.83 6.00
CA PRO A 62 -10.26 -5.68 6.87
C PRO A 62 -9.94 -4.22 7.17
N ASN A 63 -9.17 -4.00 8.24
CA ASN A 63 -8.54 -2.72 8.52
C ASN A 63 -7.50 -2.39 7.43
N LEU A 64 -7.59 -1.18 6.88
CA LEU A 64 -6.70 -0.74 5.78
C LEU A 64 -5.50 0.09 6.25
N TYR A 65 -5.28 0.24 7.57
CA TYR A 65 -4.09 0.90 8.10
C TYR A 65 -2.81 0.20 7.63
N GLY A 66 -1.85 0.94 7.09
CA GLY A 66 -0.61 0.38 6.57
C GLY A 66 -0.82 -0.57 5.37
N LEU A 67 -1.79 -0.29 4.51
CA LEU A 67 -2.09 -1.15 3.36
C LEU A 67 -0.95 -1.16 2.34
N ALA A 68 -0.37 0.00 2.03
CA ALA A 68 0.65 0.12 1.00
C ALA A 68 1.84 -0.81 1.28
N ASN A 69 2.20 -1.61 0.30
CA ASN A 69 3.25 -2.65 0.34
C ASN A 69 3.06 -3.77 1.38
N ARG A 70 1.92 -3.81 2.08
CA ARG A 70 1.59 -4.93 2.96
C ARG A 70 1.23 -6.17 2.15
N GLN A 71 1.65 -7.36 2.63
CA GLN A 71 1.27 -8.64 2.05
C GLN A 71 -0.26 -8.80 2.00
N LEU A 72 -0.77 -9.37 0.93
CA LEU A 72 -2.19 -9.67 0.80
C LEU A 72 -2.63 -10.66 1.88
N GLY A 73 -3.86 -10.46 2.38
CA GLY A 73 -4.42 -11.38 3.37
C GLY A 73 -3.80 -11.35 4.77
N ALA A 74 -2.88 -10.41 5.08
CA ALA A 74 -2.04 -10.43 6.27
C ALA A 74 -2.61 -9.70 7.51
N VAL A 75 -3.81 -9.10 7.45
CA VAL A 75 -4.38 -8.43 8.64
C VAL A 75 -4.78 -9.47 9.67
N GLU A 76 -4.18 -9.40 10.85
CA GLU A 76 -4.50 -10.28 11.97
C GLU A 76 -5.97 -10.15 12.40
N ASN A 77 -6.53 -11.26 12.88
CA ASN A 77 -7.92 -11.34 13.39
C ASN A 77 -9.00 -10.97 12.36
N TYR A 78 -8.69 -10.85 11.06
CA TYR A 78 -9.68 -10.73 10.01
C TYR A 78 -9.82 -12.06 9.24
N ARG A 79 -11.06 -12.51 9.06
CA ARG A 79 -11.36 -13.76 8.36
C ARG A 79 -11.41 -13.53 6.85
N TYR A 80 -10.28 -13.66 6.21
CA TYR A 80 -10.15 -13.57 4.76
C TYR A 80 -10.84 -14.74 4.01
N GLY A 81 -10.97 -14.64 2.70
CA GLY A 81 -11.22 -15.75 1.80
C GLY A 81 -9.90 -16.42 1.42
N ASP A 82 -9.96 -17.69 1.06
CA ASP A 82 -8.76 -18.50 0.81
C ASP A 82 -7.90 -17.94 -0.32
N ALA A 83 -8.53 -17.49 -1.43
CA ALA A 83 -7.81 -17.01 -2.59
C ALA A 83 -6.91 -15.78 -2.34
N ILE A 84 -7.31 -14.83 -1.47
CA ILE A 84 -6.46 -13.66 -1.19
C ILE A 84 -5.32 -14.00 -0.24
N VAL A 85 -5.51 -15.00 0.63
CA VAL A 85 -4.44 -15.54 1.48
C VAL A 85 -3.43 -16.28 0.61
N GLU A 86 -3.89 -17.17 -0.28
CA GLU A 86 -3.06 -17.88 -1.25
C GLU A 86 -2.24 -16.92 -2.11
N ALA A 87 -2.85 -15.85 -2.62
CA ALA A 87 -2.12 -14.81 -3.35
C ALA A 87 -1.03 -14.13 -2.50
N GLY A 88 -1.30 -13.87 -1.22
CA GLY A 88 -0.30 -13.35 -0.29
C GLY A 88 0.84 -14.33 -0.02
N GLU A 89 0.55 -15.62 0.08
CA GLU A 89 1.56 -16.68 0.27
C GLU A 89 2.51 -16.81 -0.92
N THR A 90 2.09 -16.41 -2.15
CA THR A 90 2.99 -16.29 -3.31
C THR A 90 3.90 -15.06 -3.24
N GLY A 91 3.83 -14.25 -2.19
CA GLY A 91 4.66 -13.07 -1.99
C GLY A 91 4.04 -11.77 -2.55
N GLN A 92 2.79 -11.80 -2.97
CA GLN A 92 2.13 -10.60 -3.47
C GLN A 92 1.82 -9.61 -2.36
N VAL A 93 2.05 -8.33 -2.67
CA VAL A 93 1.82 -7.19 -1.78
C VAL A 93 0.88 -6.17 -2.45
N TRP A 94 0.31 -5.29 -1.66
CA TRP A 94 -0.52 -4.20 -2.15
C TRP A 94 0.34 -3.08 -2.77
N THR A 95 0.81 -3.28 -4.01
CA THR A 95 1.28 -2.17 -4.84
C THR A 95 0.09 -1.32 -5.31
N GLU A 96 0.35 -0.12 -5.84
CA GLU A 96 -0.72 0.71 -6.43
C GLU A 96 -1.44 -0.04 -7.55
N GLU A 97 -0.70 -0.69 -8.45
CA GLU A 97 -1.25 -1.46 -9.56
C GLU A 97 -2.12 -2.63 -9.08
N ALA A 98 -1.62 -3.42 -8.12
CA ALA A 98 -2.37 -4.54 -7.57
C ALA A 98 -3.65 -4.09 -6.87
N PHE A 99 -3.58 -2.97 -6.12
CA PHE A 99 -4.75 -2.39 -5.47
C PHE A 99 -5.79 -1.92 -6.49
N VAL A 100 -5.38 -1.14 -7.50
CA VAL A 100 -6.27 -0.61 -8.54
C VAL A 100 -6.96 -1.75 -9.29
N ALA A 101 -6.20 -2.73 -9.76
CA ALA A 101 -6.74 -3.88 -10.48
C ALA A 101 -7.71 -4.71 -9.60
N TYR A 102 -7.32 -4.94 -8.34
CA TYR A 102 -8.15 -5.68 -7.39
C TYR A 102 -9.48 -5.00 -7.09
N VAL A 103 -9.49 -3.69 -6.78
CA VAL A 103 -10.75 -3.01 -6.41
C VAL A 103 -11.70 -2.84 -7.61
N GLN A 104 -11.21 -2.91 -8.84
CA GLN A 104 -12.03 -2.90 -10.05
C GLN A 104 -12.68 -4.27 -10.33
N ASP A 105 -11.99 -5.36 -10.12
CA ASP A 105 -12.55 -6.71 -10.22
C ASP A 105 -11.88 -7.69 -9.25
N PRO A 106 -12.30 -7.75 -7.98
CA PRO A 106 -11.64 -8.57 -6.96
C PRO A 106 -11.56 -10.06 -7.31
N THR A 107 -12.61 -10.59 -7.89
CA THR A 107 -12.64 -12.02 -8.26
C THR A 107 -11.85 -12.30 -9.54
N GLY A 108 -11.97 -11.43 -10.54
CA GLY A 108 -11.23 -11.56 -11.80
C GLY A 108 -9.73 -11.47 -11.56
N TRP A 109 -9.30 -10.46 -10.81
CA TRP A 109 -7.90 -10.26 -10.45
C TRP A 109 -7.31 -11.47 -9.69
N LEU A 110 -8.03 -12.02 -8.69
CA LEU A 110 -7.55 -13.21 -7.97
C LEU A 110 -7.45 -14.45 -8.86
N ARG A 111 -8.34 -14.61 -9.83
CA ARG A 111 -8.26 -15.72 -10.79
C ARG A 111 -7.03 -15.63 -11.67
N GLU A 112 -6.72 -14.45 -12.12
CA GLU A 112 -5.53 -14.18 -12.94
C GLU A 112 -4.26 -14.34 -12.10
N ALA A 113 -4.19 -13.73 -10.94
CA ALA A 113 -3.04 -13.77 -10.04
C ALA A 113 -2.65 -15.19 -9.59
N LEU A 114 -3.63 -16.10 -9.49
CA LEU A 114 -3.44 -17.49 -9.05
C LEU A 114 -3.49 -18.51 -10.19
N ASP A 115 -3.70 -18.08 -11.44
CA ASP A 115 -4.03 -18.96 -12.57
C ASP A 115 -5.11 -19.99 -12.21
N ASN A 116 -6.15 -19.53 -11.49
CA ASN A 116 -7.20 -20.37 -10.93
C ASN A 116 -8.60 -19.83 -11.20
N ASN A 117 -9.28 -20.35 -12.19
CA ASN A 117 -10.64 -19.93 -12.57
C ASN A 117 -11.71 -20.17 -11.48
N ARG A 118 -11.40 -20.92 -10.42
CA ARG A 118 -12.29 -21.17 -9.29
C ARG A 118 -12.09 -20.18 -8.15
N ALA A 119 -11.02 -19.38 -8.17
CA ALA A 119 -10.76 -18.38 -7.13
C ALA A 119 -11.96 -17.43 -6.98
N ARG A 120 -12.23 -17.03 -5.74
CA ARG A 120 -13.33 -16.13 -5.37
C ARG A 120 -12.85 -15.05 -4.40
N GLY A 121 -13.14 -13.80 -4.74
CA GLY A 121 -12.97 -12.67 -3.82
C GLY A 121 -14.18 -12.55 -2.88
N LYS A 122 -13.93 -12.22 -1.60
CA LYS A 122 -15.01 -11.87 -0.65
C LYS A 122 -15.51 -10.45 -0.85
N MET A 123 -14.69 -9.54 -1.35
CA MET A 123 -15.09 -8.17 -1.64
C MET A 123 -16.03 -8.17 -2.85
N ALA A 124 -17.29 -7.82 -2.63
CA ALA A 124 -18.31 -7.77 -3.69
C ALA A 124 -18.34 -6.42 -4.41
N TYR A 125 -17.81 -5.36 -3.79
CA TYR A 125 -17.75 -4.02 -4.36
C TYR A 125 -16.74 -4.00 -5.53
N ARG A 126 -17.11 -3.28 -6.60
CA ARG A 126 -16.25 -3.03 -7.75
C ARG A 126 -16.20 -1.54 -8.04
N MET A 127 -15.00 -0.99 -8.02
CA MET A 127 -14.77 0.40 -8.39
C MET A 127 -14.75 0.56 -9.90
N ARG A 128 -15.47 1.57 -10.40
CA ARG A 128 -15.60 1.78 -11.85
C ARG A 128 -14.49 2.65 -12.41
N ASP A 129 -14.07 3.63 -11.63
CA ASP A 129 -13.07 4.61 -12.04
C ASP A 129 -11.69 4.22 -11.47
N ALA A 130 -10.73 4.02 -12.37
CA ALA A 130 -9.35 3.68 -12.00
C ALA A 130 -8.65 4.84 -11.31
N GLN A 131 -8.96 6.10 -11.69
CA GLN A 131 -8.34 7.27 -11.06
C GLN A 131 -8.79 7.40 -9.60
N ASP A 132 -10.07 7.16 -9.30
CA ASP A 132 -10.55 7.10 -7.92
C ASP A 132 -9.80 6.05 -7.10
N ALA A 133 -9.46 4.89 -7.69
CA ALA A 133 -8.69 3.84 -7.02
C ALA A 133 -7.24 4.27 -6.76
N ILE A 134 -6.59 4.91 -7.72
CA ILE A 134 -5.23 5.47 -7.60
C ILE A 134 -5.20 6.52 -6.48
N ASP A 135 -6.16 7.42 -6.46
CA ASP A 135 -6.27 8.47 -5.44
C ASP A 135 -6.48 7.86 -4.04
N ILE A 136 -7.36 6.86 -3.91
CA ILE A 136 -7.58 6.14 -2.65
C ILE A 136 -6.31 5.43 -2.18
N TYR A 137 -5.58 4.78 -3.09
CA TYR A 137 -4.30 4.15 -2.71
C TYR A 137 -3.32 5.18 -2.16
N SER A 138 -3.20 6.33 -2.83
CA SER A 138 -2.34 7.44 -2.40
C SER A 138 -2.73 7.95 -1.01
N TYR A 139 -4.02 8.12 -0.74
CA TYR A 139 -4.51 8.48 0.58
C TYR A 139 -4.17 7.41 1.64
N LEU A 140 -4.44 6.13 1.37
CA LEU A 140 -4.18 5.04 2.29
C LEU A 140 -2.68 4.87 2.58
N ALA A 141 -1.81 5.14 1.60
CA ALA A 141 -0.37 5.10 1.78
C ALA A 141 0.12 6.11 2.82
N THR A 142 -0.54 7.27 2.95
CA THR A 142 -0.19 8.26 3.98
C THR A 142 -0.56 7.82 5.39
N LEU A 143 -1.55 6.93 5.53
CA LEU A 143 -2.08 6.51 6.83
C LEU A 143 -1.29 5.36 7.49
N GLY A 144 -0.28 4.82 6.82
CA GLY A 144 0.55 3.72 7.35
C GLY A 144 1.96 4.12 7.75
N VAL A 145 2.48 5.23 7.24
CA VAL A 145 3.88 5.65 7.47
C VAL A 145 4.11 6.42 8.78
N ALA A 146 3.05 6.80 9.49
CA ALA A 146 3.17 7.62 10.71
C ALA A 146 3.74 6.89 11.93
N SER A 147 3.89 5.56 11.89
CA SER A 147 4.37 4.79 13.07
C SER A 147 5.88 4.52 13.08
N GLU A 148 6.60 4.69 11.97
CA GLU A 148 8.04 4.43 11.95
C GLU A 148 8.90 5.64 12.37
N THR A 149 8.36 6.86 12.24
CA THR A 149 9.09 8.09 12.60
C THR A 149 8.96 8.50 14.07
N ALA A 150 8.02 7.95 14.81
CA ALA A 150 7.82 8.29 16.23
C ALA A 150 8.72 7.49 17.19
N GLY A 151 9.44 6.49 16.70
CA GLY A 151 10.28 5.58 17.52
C GLY A 151 11.76 5.91 17.58
N THR A 152 12.28 6.92 16.86
CA THR A 152 13.70 7.26 16.88
C THR A 152 13.91 8.67 17.44
N GLY A 153 13.48 8.88 18.65
CA GLY A 153 13.66 10.11 19.41
C GLY A 153 14.18 9.82 20.81
N LEU A 154 15.49 9.83 20.96
CA LEU A 154 16.24 10.19 22.15
C LEU A 154 16.26 9.22 23.36
N ASN A 155 17.36 8.56 23.44
CA ASN A 155 18.04 8.43 24.73
C ASN A 155 19.53 8.76 24.57
#